data_1882c6aff191ea2759a2078501264388
#
_entry.id   1882c6aff191ea2759a2078501264388
#
_cell.length_a   1.000
_cell.length_b   1.000
_cell.length_c   1.000
_cell.angle_alpha   90.00
_cell.angle_beta   90.00
_cell.angle_gamma   90.00
#
_symmetry.space_group_name_H-M   'P 1'
#
loop_
_entity.id
_entity.type
_entity.pdbx_description
1 polymer ?
#
loop_
_entity_poly.entity_id
_entity_poly.type
_entity_poly.pdbx_seq_one_letter_code
_entity_poly.pdbx_strand_id
1 'polypeptide(L)'
;MKTKQVASVVSLALSLFLVTGCAQLDHKANVNSKETVKQTKVTYSDEQLRSNENTLSVLWYQRAAEAKALYLQGYQLATDRLKNQLGQATEKPYSIVLDIDETVLDNSPYQAKNILEGTSFTPESWDVWVQKKEAKPVAGAKEFLQFADQNGVQIYYISDRAASQVDATMENLKKEGIPVQGRDHLLFLEEGVKSKEGRRQKVKETTNLIMLFGDNLVDFADFSKKSEEERTVLLSELQEEFGRQFIIFPNPMYGSWESGVYKGDKLDASHQLKERRKALESFEK
;
A
#
# COMPACT_ATOMS: atom_id res chain seq x y z
N MET A 1 -42.70 37.25 -19.70
CA MET A 1 -42.96 36.08 -20.59
C MET A 1 -42.86 34.84 -19.75
N LYS A 2 -43.84 33.93 -19.85
CA LYS A 2 -44.23 32.90 -18.91
C LYS A 2 -43.26 31.71 -18.90
N THR A 3 -42.76 31.38 -17.72
CA THR A 3 -42.11 30.10 -17.35
C THR A 3 -43.15 29.00 -17.23
N LYS A 4 -42.94 27.88 -17.95
CA LYS A 4 -43.73 26.66 -17.76
C LYS A 4 -42.91 25.66 -16.94
N GLN A 5 -43.38 25.35 -15.74
CA GLN A 5 -43.03 24.18 -14.97
C GLN A 5 -43.70 22.94 -15.58
N VAL A 6 -42.92 21.85 -15.71
CA VAL A 6 -43.45 20.53 -16.02
C VAL A 6 -43.21 19.66 -14.79
N ALA A 7 -44.30 19.35 -14.11
CA ALA A 7 -44.32 18.38 -13.02
C ALA A 7 -44.57 16.99 -13.61
N SER A 8 -43.64 16.01 -13.37
CA SER A 8 -43.86 14.62 -13.68
C SER A 8 -44.37 13.92 -12.42
N VAL A 9 -45.59 13.43 -12.51
CA VAL A 9 -46.23 12.56 -11.51
C VAL A 9 -45.85 11.12 -11.82
N VAL A 10 -45.20 10.42 -10.90
CA VAL A 10 -44.96 8.98 -10.98
C VAL A 10 -46.05 8.29 -10.14
N SER A 11 -46.96 7.59 -10.84
CA SER A 11 -47.98 6.75 -10.22
C SER A 11 -47.39 5.40 -9.83
N LEU A 12 -47.48 5.11 -8.55
CA LEU A 12 -47.16 3.79 -7.96
C LEU A 12 -48.40 2.89 -8.10
N ALA A 13 -48.34 1.85 -8.93
CA ALA A 13 -49.36 0.83 -9.02
C ALA A 13 -48.96 -0.36 -8.13
N LEU A 14 -49.68 -0.54 -7.04
CA LEU A 14 -49.60 -1.68 -6.13
C LEU A 14 -50.48 -2.80 -6.66
N SER A 15 -49.91 -3.90 -7.17
CA SER A 15 -50.67 -5.10 -7.59
C SER A 15 -50.57 -6.15 -6.51
N LEU A 16 -51.66 -6.33 -5.77
CA LEU A 16 -51.90 -7.45 -4.87
C LEU A 16 -52.28 -8.69 -5.71
N PHE A 17 -51.45 -9.72 -5.68
CA PHE A 17 -51.88 -11.07 -6.13
C PHE A 17 -52.06 -11.99 -4.94
N LEU A 18 -53.36 -12.25 -4.61
CA LEU A 18 -53.77 -13.36 -3.79
C LEU A 18 -53.93 -14.57 -4.72
N VAL A 19 -53.13 -15.62 -4.48
CA VAL A 19 -53.43 -16.94 -5.07
C VAL A 19 -53.52 -17.96 -3.95
N THR A 20 -54.74 -18.35 -3.63
CA THR A 20 -55.07 -19.56 -2.89
C THR A 20 -55.07 -20.73 -3.86
N GLY A 21 -54.36 -21.78 -3.55
CA GLY A 21 -54.40 -23.01 -4.33
C GLY A 21 -53.64 -24.12 -3.63
N CYS A 22 -54.35 -24.86 -2.74
CA CYS A 22 -53.92 -26.17 -2.27
C CYS A 22 -53.97 -27.17 -3.41
N ALA A 23 -52.83 -27.78 -3.76
CA ALA A 23 -52.79 -29.05 -4.45
C ALA A 23 -51.72 -29.93 -3.79
N GLN A 24 -52.19 -30.92 -3.02
CA GLN A 24 -51.35 -32.02 -2.58
C GLN A 24 -50.99 -32.87 -3.80
N LEU A 25 -49.70 -32.98 -4.07
CA LEU A 25 -49.14 -34.00 -4.95
C LEU A 25 -48.12 -34.80 -4.15
N ASP A 26 -48.55 -36.02 -3.77
CA ASP A 26 -47.67 -37.05 -3.25
C ASP A 26 -46.66 -37.46 -4.34
N HIS A 27 -45.41 -36.98 -4.20
CA HIS A 27 -44.31 -37.63 -4.86
C HIS A 27 -43.34 -38.18 -3.80
N LYS A 28 -43.50 -39.49 -3.53
CA LYS A 28 -42.44 -40.28 -2.91
C LYS A 28 -41.25 -40.33 -3.86
N ALA A 29 -40.39 -39.36 -3.79
CA ALA A 29 -39.05 -39.46 -4.36
C ALA A 29 -38.16 -40.16 -3.33
N ASN A 30 -37.81 -41.39 -3.66
CA ASN A 30 -36.85 -42.21 -2.93
C ASN A 30 -35.46 -41.63 -3.15
N VAL A 31 -35.02 -40.66 -2.31
CA VAL A 31 -33.65 -40.13 -2.33
C VAL A 31 -32.85 -40.86 -1.28
N ASN A 32 -32.43 -42.08 -1.61
CA ASN A 32 -31.43 -42.80 -0.86
C ASN A 32 -30.11 -42.77 -1.67
N SER A 33 -29.47 -41.61 -1.73
CA SER A 33 -28.04 -41.48 -2.03
C SER A 33 -27.45 -40.56 -1.01
N LYS A 34 -27.00 -41.12 0.12
CA LYS A 34 -25.99 -40.45 0.95
C LYS A 34 -24.71 -40.42 0.14
N GLU A 35 -24.55 -39.43 -0.74
CA GLU A 35 -23.23 -39.02 -1.18
C GLU A 35 -22.49 -38.50 0.04
N THR A 36 -21.69 -39.36 0.60
CA THR A 36 -20.69 -38.99 1.60
C THR A 36 -19.70 -38.11 0.87
N VAL A 37 -19.90 -36.81 0.91
CA VAL A 37 -18.87 -35.84 0.49
C VAL A 37 -17.65 -36.13 1.36
N LYS A 38 -16.67 -36.84 0.78
CA LYS A 38 -15.35 -37.00 1.41
C LYS A 38 -14.79 -35.61 1.54
N GLN A 39 -14.89 -35.03 2.73
CA GLN A 39 -14.15 -33.82 3.06
C GLN A 39 -12.65 -34.18 3.00
N THR A 40 -12.04 -33.84 1.89
CA THR A 40 -10.59 -33.91 1.78
C THR A 40 -10.03 -32.87 2.74
N LYS A 41 -9.45 -33.31 3.84
CA LYS A 41 -8.79 -32.42 4.80
C LYS A 41 -7.58 -31.80 4.09
N VAL A 42 -7.73 -30.53 3.68
CA VAL A 42 -6.60 -29.77 3.14
C VAL A 42 -5.70 -29.38 4.31
N THR A 43 -4.47 -29.83 4.28
CA THR A 43 -3.46 -29.48 5.27
C THR A 43 -2.51 -28.46 4.63
N TYR A 44 -2.36 -27.31 5.26
CA TYR A 44 -1.41 -26.29 4.84
C TYR A 44 -0.14 -26.37 5.70
N SER A 45 1.01 -26.07 5.13
CA SER A 45 2.23 -25.80 5.90
C SER A 45 2.08 -24.44 6.63
N ASP A 46 2.92 -24.21 7.66
CA ASP A 46 2.93 -22.93 8.36
C ASP A 46 3.27 -21.77 7.43
N GLU A 47 4.16 -21.98 6.46
CA GLU A 47 4.47 -20.98 5.43
C GLU A 47 3.26 -20.63 4.56
N GLN A 48 2.50 -21.64 4.12
CA GLN A 48 1.26 -21.43 3.38
C GLN A 48 0.20 -20.70 4.21
N LEU A 49 0.06 -21.07 5.49
CA LEU A 49 -0.87 -20.40 6.40
C LEU A 49 -0.49 -18.93 6.60
N ARG A 50 0.79 -18.65 6.87
CA ARG A 50 1.30 -17.30 7.02
C ARG A 50 1.08 -16.45 5.77
N SER A 51 1.34 -17.02 4.60
CA SER A 51 1.09 -16.36 3.31
C SER A 51 -0.40 -16.07 3.12
N ASN A 52 -1.28 -17.04 3.41
CA ASN A 52 -2.72 -16.92 3.28
C ASN A 52 -3.33 -15.85 4.21
N GLU A 53 -2.75 -15.61 5.39
CA GLU A 53 -3.22 -14.54 6.28
C GLU A 53 -3.15 -13.14 5.62
N ASN A 54 -2.30 -12.95 4.62
CA ASN A 54 -2.18 -11.69 3.90
C ASN A 54 -3.24 -11.48 2.80
N THR A 55 -4.10 -12.47 2.56
CA THR A 55 -5.06 -12.42 1.44
C THR A 55 -5.98 -11.21 1.49
N LEU A 56 -6.59 -10.91 2.66
CA LEU A 56 -7.51 -9.77 2.77
C LEU A 56 -6.78 -8.43 2.64
N SER A 57 -5.55 -8.32 3.13
CA SER A 57 -4.73 -7.12 2.97
C SER A 57 -4.44 -6.83 1.50
N VAL A 58 -4.03 -7.86 0.73
CA VAL A 58 -3.77 -7.74 -0.70
C VAL A 58 -5.06 -7.46 -1.49
N LEU A 59 -6.17 -8.14 -1.17
CA LEU A 59 -7.46 -7.87 -1.80
C LEU A 59 -7.94 -6.45 -1.55
N TRP A 60 -7.83 -5.96 -0.31
CA TRP A 60 -8.19 -4.58 0.03
C TRP A 60 -7.33 -3.60 -0.76
N TYR A 61 -6.03 -3.83 -0.80
CA TYR A 61 -5.10 -2.96 -1.53
C TYR A 61 -5.42 -2.91 -3.03
N GLN A 62 -5.67 -4.06 -3.65
CA GLN A 62 -5.92 -4.16 -5.10
C GLN A 62 -7.34 -3.77 -5.53
N ARG A 63 -8.34 -3.97 -4.66
CA ARG A 63 -9.76 -3.95 -5.07
C ARG A 63 -10.61 -2.89 -4.39
N ALA A 64 -10.22 -2.44 -3.18
CA ALA A 64 -10.99 -1.44 -2.48
C ALA A 64 -10.82 -0.05 -3.11
N ALA A 65 -11.94 0.61 -3.39
CA ALA A 65 -11.93 2.00 -3.84
C ALA A 65 -11.36 2.93 -2.76
N GLU A 66 -11.48 2.54 -1.49
CA GLU A 66 -10.94 3.24 -0.33
C GLU A 66 -9.41 3.29 -0.36
N ALA A 67 -8.74 2.19 -0.73
CA ALA A 67 -7.28 2.19 -0.89
C ALA A 67 -6.85 3.23 -1.94
N LYS A 68 -7.52 3.22 -3.10
CA LYS A 68 -7.27 4.20 -4.16
C LYS A 68 -7.58 5.64 -3.71
N ALA A 69 -8.65 5.85 -2.94
CA ALA A 69 -9.03 7.16 -2.44
C ALA A 69 -7.99 7.73 -1.47
N LEU A 70 -7.38 6.91 -0.61
CA LEU A 70 -6.31 7.32 0.30
C LEU A 70 -5.05 7.78 -0.47
N TYR A 71 -4.66 7.09 -1.53
CA TYR A 71 -3.57 7.54 -2.41
C TYR A 71 -3.90 8.87 -3.08
N LEU A 72 -5.08 9.00 -3.69
CA LEU A 72 -5.53 10.25 -4.31
C LEU A 72 -5.53 11.41 -3.31
N GLN A 73 -6.05 11.19 -2.11
CA GLN A 73 -6.06 12.19 -1.03
C GLN A 73 -4.64 12.64 -0.66
N GLY A 74 -3.71 11.72 -0.49
CA GLY A 74 -2.32 12.03 -0.16
C GLY A 74 -1.63 12.85 -1.25
N TYR A 75 -1.75 12.45 -2.51
CA TYR A 75 -1.14 13.18 -3.62
C TYR A 75 -1.82 14.52 -3.93
N GLN A 76 -3.13 14.64 -3.73
CA GLN A 76 -3.82 15.93 -3.83
C GLN A 76 -3.35 16.90 -2.73
N LEU A 77 -3.26 16.43 -1.48
CA LEU A 77 -2.73 17.21 -0.37
C LEU A 77 -1.30 17.69 -0.67
N ALA A 78 -0.44 16.80 -1.16
CA ALA A 78 0.92 17.13 -1.56
C ALA A 78 0.95 18.17 -2.69
N THR A 79 0.07 18.06 -3.68
CA THR A 79 -0.04 19.02 -4.78
C THR A 79 -0.39 20.42 -4.26
N ASP A 80 -1.34 20.51 -3.35
CA ASP A 80 -1.76 21.80 -2.79
C ASP A 80 -0.68 22.40 -1.89
N ARG A 81 0.03 21.56 -1.12
CA ARG A 81 1.20 22.00 -0.35
C ARG A 81 2.32 22.53 -1.25
N LEU A 82 2.64 21.80 -2.32
CA LEU A 82 3.66 22.21 -3.26
C LEU A 82 3.30 23.54 -3.94
N LYS A 83 2.06 23.71 -4.41
CA LYS A 83 1.59 24.99 -4.98
C LYS A 83 1.79 26.16 -4.03
N ASN A 84 1.56 25.97 -2.73
CA ASN A 84 1.75 27.02 -1.73
C ASN A 84 3.22 27.34 -1.43
N GLN A 85 4.15 26.41 -1.73
CA GLN A 85 5.59 26.63 -1.59
C GLN A 85 6.19 27.30 -2.83
N LEU A 86 5.67 26.96 -4.01
CA LEU A 86 6.16 27.52 -5.27
C LEU A 86 6.02 29.05 -5.29
N GLY A 87 7.08 29.72 -5.71
CA GLY A 87 7.15 31.17 -5.76
C GLY A 87 7.72 31.83 -4.50
N GLN A 88 7.96 31.09 -3.43
CA GLN A 88 8.73 31.58 -2.30
C GLN A 88 10.24 31.55 -2.64
N ALA A 89 10.94 32.63 -2.30
CA ALA A 89 12.39 32.69 -2.51
C ALA A 89 13.09 31.66 -1.61
N THR A 90 14.01 30.89 -2.16
CA THR A 90 14.82 29.93 -1.43
C THR A 90 16.26 29.97 -1.93
N GLU A 91 17.22 29.76 -1.02
CA GLU A 91 18.65 29.69 -1.36
C GLU A 91 19.03 28.38 -2.09
N LYS A 92 18.33 27.29 -1.77
CA LYS A 92 18.54 25.98 -2.35
C LYS A 92 17.30 25.57 -3.14
N PRO A 93 17.44 24.76 -4.21
CA PRO A 93 16.30 24.26 -4.97
C PRO A 93 15.38 23.43 -4.07
N TYR A 94 14.07 23.54 -4.28
CA TYR A 94 13.11 22.67 -3.60
C TYR A 94 13.30 21.21 -4.00
N SER A 95 13.14 20.32 -3.04
CA SER A 95 13.15 18.88 -3.28
C SER A 95 12.06 18.17 -2.52
N ILE A 96 11.73 16.99 -3.04
CA ILE A 96 10.87 16.00 -2.40
C ILE A 96 11.59 14.66 -2.41
N VAL A 97 11.33 13.84 -1.39
CA VAL A 97 11.85 12.47 -1.28
C VAL A 97 10.67 11.52 -1.19
N LEU A 98 10.69 10.49 -2.01
CA LEU A 98 9.68 9.42 -2.00
C LEU A 98 10.35 8.07 -1.81
N ASP A 99 9.72 7.19 -1.03
CA ASP A 99 9.92 5.76 -1.21
C ASP A 99 9.33 5.31 -2.56
N ILE A 100 9.61 4.09 -2.99
CA ILE A 100 9.13 3.56 -4.27
C ILE A 100 7.99 2.57 -4.08
N ASP A 101 8.23 1.55 -3.24
CA ASP A 101 7.36 0.40 -3.12
C ASP A 101 6.11 0.76 -2.29
N GLU A 102 4.91 0.56 -2.84
CA GLU A 102 3.63 0.97 -2.27
C GLU A 102 3.51 2.48 -1.97
N THR A 103 4.45 3.25 -2.49
CA THR A 103 4.43 4.71 -2.46
C THR A 103 4.26 5.29 -3.85
N VAL A 104 5.12 4.92 -4.80
CA VAL A 104 5.06 5.34 -6.21
C VAL A 104 4.58 4.19 -7.10
N LEU A 105 5.06 2.98 -6.86
CA LEU A 105 4.79 1.76 -7.63
C LEU A 105 4.02 0.74 -6.79
N ASP A 106 3.01 0.14 -7.42
CA ASP A 106 2.19 -0.94 -6.86
C ASP A 106 2.87 -2.30 -7.09
N ASN A 107 3.32 -2.94 -6.01
CA ASN A 107 3.90 -4.29 -6.03
C ASN A 107 2.94 -5.35 -5.48
N SER A 108 1.69 -5.03 -5.29
CA SER A 108 0.68 -6.00 -4.86
C SER A 108 0.56 -7.23 -5.77
N PRO A 109 0.88 -7.18 -7.09
CA PRO A 109 0.95 -8.39 -7.92
C PRO A 109 1.99 -9.41 -7.43
N TYR A 110 3.13 -8.94 -6.89
CA TYR A 110 4.13 -9.81 -6.28
C TYR A 110 3.59 -10.46 -5.00
N GLN A 111 2.90 -9.70 -4.15
CA GLN A 111 2.27 -10.21 -2.94
C GLN A 111 1.17 -11.24 -3.25
N ALA A 112 0.36 -10.95 -4.25
CA ALA A 112 -0.68 -11.88 -4.72
C ALA A 112 -0.08 -13.20 -5.24
N LYS A 113 1.04 -13.13 -5.99
CA LYS A 113 1.76 -14.34 -6.44
C LYS A 113 2.20 -15.19 -5.25
N ASN A 114 2.81 -14.57 -4.23
CA ASN A 114 3.24 -15.30 -3.03
C ASN A 114 2.08 -16.03 -2.34
N ILE A 115 0.91 -15.38 -2.22
CA ILE A 115 -0.30 -16.01 -1.65
C ILE A 115 -0.74 -17.21 -2.49
N LEU A 116 -0.83 -17.05 -3.81
CA LEU A 116 -1.29 -18.11 -4.71
C LEU A 116 -0.35 -19.32 -4.74
N GLU A 117 0.96 -19.08 -4.52
CA GLU A 117 1.98 -20.14 -4.47
C GLU A 117 2.23 -20.66 -3.04
N GLY A 118 1.66 -20.01 -2.01
CA GLY A 118 1.90 -20.36 -0.62
C GLY A 118 3.35 -20.11 -0.19
N THR A 119 3.97 -19.07 -0.75
CA THR A 119 5.34 -18.65 -0.49
C THR A 119 5.40 -17.29 0.17
N SER A 120 6.60 -16.80 0.46
CA SER A 120 6.85 -15.50 1.05
C SER A 120 7.94 -14.76 0.29
N PHE A 121 8.20 -13.53 0.72
CA PHE A 121 9.30 -12.75 0.19
C PHE A 121 10.64 -13.48 0.33
N THR A 122 11.38 -13.54 -0.78
CA THR A 122 12.82 -13.79 -0.78
C THR A 122 13.50 -12.77 -1.69
N PRO A 123 14.79 -12.42 -1.43
CA PRO A 123 15.52 -11.49 -2.29
C PRO A 123 15.53 -11.92 -3.76
N GLU A 124 15.62 -13.23 -4.02
CA GLU A 124 15.68 -13.80 -5.38
C GLU A 124 14.33 -13.66 -6.10
N SER A 125 13.22 -14.01 -5.43
CA SER A 125 11.87 -13.89 -6.02
C SER A 125 11.48 -12.43 -6.22
N TRP A 126 11.92 -11.56 -5.33
CA TRP A 126 11.75 -10.11 -5.45
C TRP A 126 12.53 -9.57 -6.65
N ASP A 127 13.78 -9.97 -6.82
CA ASP A 127 14.58 -9.53 -7.98
C ASP A 127 13.91 -9.95 -9.29
N VAL A 128 13.39 -11.17 -9.38
CA VAL A 128 12.61 -11.61 -10.57
C VAL A 128 11.44 -10.69 -10.86
N TRP A 129 10.72 -10.21 -9.83
CA TRP A 129 9.63 -9.24 -10.02
C TRP A 129 10.15 -7.89 -10.51
N VAL A 130 11.16 -7.33 -9.86
CA VAL A 130 11.73 -6.02 -10.24
C VAL A 130 12.25 -6.02 -11.67
N GLN A 131 12.90 -7.11 -12.11
CA GLN A 131 13.43 -7.25 -13.48
C GLN A 131 12.34 -7.32 -14.55
N LYS A 132 11.07 -7.61 -14.20
CA LYS A 132 9.94 -7.52 -15.14
C LYS A 132 9.62 -6.09 -15.54
N LYS A 133 9.91 -5.09 -14.70
CA LYS A 133 9.63 -3.67 -14.97
C LYS A 133 8.15 -3.43 -15.32
N GLU A 134 7.26 -4.07 -14.57
CA GLU A 134 5.81 -4.09 -14.84
C GLU A 134 4.97 -3.45 -13.75
N ALA A 135 5.58 -3.03 -12.62
CA ALA A 135 4.88 -2.36 -11.55
C ALA A 135 4.24 -1.06 -12.06
N LYS A 136 2.95 -0.88 -11.75
CA LYS A 136 2.17 0.28 -12.17
C LYS A 136 2.23 1.39 -11.14
N PRO A 137 2.07 2.66 -11.53
CA PRO A 137 1.95 3.73 -10.58
C PRO A 137 0.72 3.55 -9.67
N VAL A 138 0.87 3.86 -8.39
CA VAL A 138 -0.29 4.03 -7.52
C VAL A 138 -1.09 5.27 -7.91
N ALA A 139 -2.34 5.36 -7.48
CA ALA A 139 -3.24 6.44 -7.91
C ALA A 139 -2.73 7.83 -7.50
N GLY A 140 -2.63 8.75 -8.46
CA GLY A 140 -2.20 10.13 -8.27
C GLY A 140 -0.69 10.35 -8.26
N ALA A 141 0.13 9.29 -8.16
CA ALA A 141 1.59 9.43 -8.11
C ALA A 141 2.16 10.07 -9.38
N LYS A 142 1.75 9.57 -10.54
CA LYS A 142 2.24 10.06 -11.82
C LYS A 142 1.94 11.54 -12.02
N GLU A 143 0.70 11.93 -11.81
CA GLU A 143 0.23 13.31 -12.02
C GLU A 143 0.96 14.28 -11.08
N PHE A 144 1.11 13.91 -9.80
CA PHE A 144 1.83 14.72 -8.83
C PHE A 144 3.32 14.85 -9.18
N LEU A 145 3.99 13.76 -9.53
CA LEU A 145 5.41 13.77 -9.85
C LEU A 145 5.71 14.55 -11.12
N GLN A 146 4.86 14.43 -12.15
CA GLN A 146 4.95 15.25 -13.36
C GLN A 146 4.73 16.73 -13.06
N PHE A 147 3.79 17.07 -12.17
CA PHE A 147 3.58 18.44 -11.73
C PHE A 147 4.80 18.98 -10.98
N ALA A 148 5.41 18.21 -10.08
CA ALA A 148 6.61 18.59 -9.35
C ALA A 148 7.80 18.84 -10.31
N ASP A 149 8.03 17.92 -11.24
CA ASP A 149 9.10 18.00 -12.24
C ASP A 149 8.95 19.25 -13.15
N GLN A 150 7.75 19.50 -13.66
CA GLN A 150 7.41 20.67 -14.49
C GLN A 150 7.64 22.01 -13.77
N ASN A 151 7.58 22.00 -12.45
CA ASN A 151 7.82 23.18 -11.61
C ASN A 151 9.27 23.25 -11.05
N GLY A 152 10.19 22.44 -11.58
CA GLY A 152 11.61 22.51 -11.23
C GLY A 152 11.95 21.95 -9.84
N VAL A 153 11.06 21.17 -9.23
CA VAL A 153 11.31 20.51 -7.96
C VAL A 153 12.19 19.29 -8.17
N GLN A 154 13.24 19.14 -7.38
CA GLN A 154 14.11 17.96 -7.43
C GLN A 154 13.41 16.78 -6.78
N ILE A 155 13.35 15.66 -7.49
CA ILE A 155 12.65 14.44 -7.07
C ILE A 155 13.69 13.37 -6.77
N TYR A 156 13.77 12.95 -5.51
CA TYR A 156 14.65 11.87 -5.07
C TYR A 156 13.82 10.64 -4.67
N TYR A 157 14.30 9.48 -5.06
CA TYR A 157 13.71 8.19 -4.67
C TYR A 157 14.66 7.49 -3.70
N ILE A 158 14.23 7.30 -2.45
CA ILE A 158 15.00 6.61 -1.41
C ILE A 158 14.32 5.28 -1.11
N SER A 159 14.82 4.21 -1.69
CA SER A 159 14.23 2.86 -1.58
C SER A 159 15.18 1.88 -0.92
N ASP A 160 14.63 0.86 -0.26
CA ASP A 160 15.38 -0.28 0.26
C ASP A 160 15.55 -1.40 -0.78
N ARG A 161 15.21 -1.15 -2.03
CA ARG A 161 15.66 -1.98 -3.16
C ARG A 161 17.17 -2.00 -3.23
N ALA A 162 17.75 -3.14 -3.62
CA ALA A 162 19.19 -3.28 -3.75
C ALA A 162 19.77 -2.37 -4.84
N ALA A 163 21.02 -1.93 -4.68
CA ALA A 163 21.71 -1.08 -5.66
C ALA A 163 21.76 -1.72 -7.07
N SER A 164 21.81 -3.05 -7.16
CA SER A 164 21.72 -3.80 -8.44
C SER A 164 20.39 -3.64 -9.17
N GLN A 165 19.34 -3.19 -8.49
CA GLN A 165 17.99 -3.04 -9.05
C GLN A 165 17.70 -1.62 -9.56
N VAL A 166 18.66 -0.69 -9.45
CA VAL A 166 18.49 0.72 -9.85
C VAL A 166 18.08 0.83 -11.31
N ASP A 167 18.78 0.16 -12.23
CA ASP A 167 18.52 0.28 -13.67
C ASP A 167 17.14 -0.26 -14.05
N ALA A 168 16.77 -1.44 -13.55
CA ALA A 168 15.45 -2.00 -13.80
C ALA A 168 14.33 -1.10 -13.24
N THR A 169 14.54 -0.51 -12.06
CA THR A 169 13.59 0.40 -11.44
C THR A 169 13.46 1.70 -12.23
N MET A 170 14.60 2.29 -12.65
CA MET A 170 14.62 3.49 -13.48
C MET A 170 13.87 3.27 -14.80
N GLU A 171 14.08 2.14 -15.46
CA GLU A 171 13.37 1.79 -16.68
C GLU A 171 11.86 1.61 -16.43
N ASN A 172 11.46 0.98 -15.31
CA ASN A 172 10.04 0.84 -14.95
C ASN A 172 9.40 2.22 -14.72
N LEU A 173 10.02 3.09 -13.93
CA LEU A 173 9.53 4.45 -13.69
C LEU A 173 9.34 5.22 -15.01
N LYS A 174 10.36 5.22 -15.87
CA LYS A 174 10.31 5.88 -17.19
C LYS A 174 9.22 5.30 -18.11
N LYS A 175 9.09 3.98 -18.14
CA LYS A 175 8.06 3.29 -18.93
C LYS A 175 6.64 3.71 -18.51
N GLU A 176 6.43 3.93 -17.22
CA GLU A 176 5.14 4.38 -16.70
C GLU A 176 4.97 5.92 -16.76
N GLY A 177 5.96 6.66 -17.26
CA GLY A 177 5.93 8.11 -17.40
C GLY A 177 6.15 8.85 -16.09
N ILE A 178 6.80 8.21 -15.13
CA ILE A 178 7.26 8.81 -13.87
C ILE A 178 8.59 9.51 -14.12
N PRO A 179 8.76 10.79 -13.74
CA PRO A 179 10.00 11.53 -13.91
C PRO A 179 11.17 10.87 -13.17
N VAL A 180 12.30 10.74 -13.84
CA VAL A 180 13.60 10.38 -13.27
C VAL A 180 14.61 11.38 -13.79
N GLN A 181 15.00 12.34 -12.96
CA GLN A 181 15.84 13.48 -13.34
C GLN A 181 17.33 13.12 -13.48
N GLY A 182 17.76 12.04 -12.82
CA GLY A 182 19.12 11.50 -12.92
C GLY A 182 19.22 10.17 -12.19
N ARG A 183 20.26 9.37 -12.49
CA ARG A 183 20.55 8.14 -11.76
C ARG A 183 20.91 8.43 -10.29
N ASP A 184 21.56 9.55 -10.04
CA ASP A 184 21.96 10.08 -8.73
C ASP A 184 20.78 10.51 -7.86
N HIS A 185 19.58 10.60 -8.45
CA HIS A 185 18.33 10.81 -7.72
C HIS A 185 17.68 9.51 -7.22
N LEU A 186 18.25 8.34 -7.56
CA LEU A 186 17.81 7.03 -7.05
C LEU A 186 18.80 6.55 -5.97
N LEU A 187 18.45 6.81 -4.72
CA LEU A 187 19.29 6.50 -3.55
C LEU A 187 18.86 5.16 -2.96
N PHE A 188 19.37 4.07 -3.52
CA PHE A 188 19.02 2.72 -3.13
C PHE A 188 19.89 2.20 -1.99
N LEU A 189 19.54 1.00 -1.49
CA LEU A 189 20.26 0.36 -0.41
C LEU A 189 21.63 -0.11 -0.91
N GLU A 190 22.68 0.47 -0.38
CA GLU A 190 24.06 0.06 -0.61
C GLU A 190 24.50 -0.92 0.48
N GLU A 191 25.54 -1.72 0.20
CA GLU A 191 26.12 -2.62 1.18
C GLU A 191 26.59 -1.85 2.44
N GLY A 192 26.17 -2.34 3.61
CA GLY A 192 26.47 -1.69 4.89
C GLY A 192 25.58 -0.52 5.27
N VAL A 193 24.76 0.01 4.37
CA VAL A 193 23.80 1.09 4.65
C VAL A 193 22.47 0.50 5.08
N LYS A 194 22.04 0.76 6.32
CA LYS A 194 20.82 0.16 6.90
C LYS A 194 19.69 1.15 7.15
N SER A 195 19.91 2.46 6.97
CA SER A 195 18.93 3.48 7.30
C SER A 195 18.70 4.44 6.13
N LYS A 196 17.44 4.80 5.92
CA LYS A 196 17.06 5.86 4.97
C LYS A 196 17.50 7.24 5.46
N GLU A 197 17.75 7.44 6.76
CA GLU A 197 18.07 8.73 7.36
C GLU A 197 19.33 9.35 6.74
N GLY A 198 20.44 8.60 6.66
CA GLY A 198 21.68 9.11 6.05
C GLY A 198 21.51 9.54 4.60
N ARG A 199 20.64 8.83 3.84
CA ARG A 199 20.31 9.19 2.45
C ARG A 199 19.45 10.46 2.39
N ARG A 200 18.48 10.66 3.32
CA ARG A 200 17.70 11.91 3.45
C ARG A 200 18.58 13.10 3.81
N GLN A 201 19.54 12.92 4.72
CA GLN A 201 20.46 14.00 5.10
C GLN A 201 21.31 14.48 3.91
N LYS A 202 21.83 13.57 3.08
CA LYS A 202 22.54 13.95 1.84
C LYS A 202 21.69 14.84 0.93
N VAL A 203 20.38 14.56 0.79
CA VAL A 203 19.47 15.42 0.01
C VAL A 203 19.33 16.80 0.66
N LYS A 204 19.18 16.89 1.98
CA LYS A 204 19.07 18.16 2.72
C LYS A 204 20.31 19.03 2.64
N GLU A 205 21.49 18.44 2.46
CA GLU A 205 22.73 19.20 2.32
C GLU A 205 22.72 20.12 1.09
N THR A 206 22.14 19.67 -0.01
CA THR A 206 22.15 20.37 -1.30
C THR A 206 20.83 21.01 -1.69
N THR A 207 19.74 20.65 -1.02
CA THR A 207 18.37 21.06 -1.39
C THR A 207 17.58 21.57 -0.18
N ASN A 208 16.47 22.25 -0.46
CA ASN A 208 15.44 22.56 0.51
C ASN A 208 14.37 21.45 0.43
N LEU A 209 14.54 20.41 1.26
CA LEU A 209 13.64 19.25 1.31
C LEU A 209 12.33 19.63 1.99
N ILE A 210 11.24 19.68 1.22
CA ILE A 210 9.94 20.19 1.68
C ILE A 210 8.90 19.10 1.99
N MET A 211 9.01 17.90 1.39
CA MET A 211 8.08 16.81 1.66
C MET A 211 8.77 15.44 1.57
N LEU A 212 8.29 14.53 2.42
CA LEU A 212 8.63 13.10 2.43
C LEU A 212 7.39 12.28 2.17
N PHE A 213 7.53 11.21 1.41
CA PHE A 213 6.44 10.30 1.06
C PHE A 213 6.86 8.86 1.34
N GLY A 214 5.96 8.07 1.90
CA GLY A 214 6.20 6.67 2.18
C GLY A 214 4.94 5.94 2.63
N ASP A 215 5.00 4.62 2.63
CA ASP A 215 4.00 3.72 3.20
C ASP A 215 4.41 3.22 4.59
N ASN A 216 5.64 3.52 4.99
CA ASN A 216 6.25 3.02 6.21
C ASN A 216 6.86 4.15 7.04
N LEU A 217 6.73 4.12 8.35
CA LEU A 217 7.25 5.18 9.23
C LEU A 217 8.78 5.39 9.10
N VAL A 218 9.55 4.36 8.69
CA VAL A 218 10.99 4.51 8.43
C VAL A 218 11.31 5.44 7.26
N ASP A 219 10.33 5.79 6.44
CA ASP A 219 10.47 6.73 5.34
C ASP A 219 10.55 8.17 5.81
N PHE A 220 10.09 8.46 7.02
CA PHE A 220 10.00 9.79 7.58
C PHE A 220 11.06 10.08 8.64
N ALA A 221 11.33 9.11 9.55
CA ALA A 221 12.31 9.23 10.60
C ALA A 221 12.90 7.86 10.97
N ASP A 222 13.82 7.80 11.94
CA ASP A 222 14.43 6.54 12.35
C ASP A 222 13.51 5.75 13.29
N PHE A 223 12.56 5.04 12.68
CA PHE A 223 11.69 4.07 13.33
C PHE A 223 12.25 2.64 13.31
N SER A 224 13.45 2.46 12.78
CA SER A 224 14.08 1.15 12.69
C SER A 224 14.37 0.57 14.07
N LYS A 225 14.11 -0.74 14.24
CA LYS A 225 14.35 -1.50 15.49
C LYS A 225 13.66 -0.96 16.75
N LYS A 226 12.66 -0.10 16.60
CA LYS A 226 11.88 0.40 17.75
C LYS A 226 10.77 -0.58 18.10
N SER A 227 10.51 -0.73 19.39
CA SER A 227 9.35 -1.44 19.92
C SER A 227 8.05 -0.72 19.51
N GLU A 228 6.92 -1.34 19.70
CA GLU A 228 5.61 -0.75 19.42
C GLU A 228 5.38 0.51 20.24
N GLU A 229 5.75 0.50 21.53
CA GLU A 229 5.64 1.66 22.41
C GLU A 229 6.58 2.79 21.97
N GLU A 230 7.83 2.49 21.64
CA GLU A 230 8.79 3.48 21.14
C GLU A 230 8.35 4.10 19.81
N ARG A 231 7.72 3.30 18.93
CA ARG A 231 7.12 3.80 17.68
C ARG A 231 5.96 4.76 17.96
N THR A 232 5.10 4.42 18.92
CA THR A 232 3.97 5.27 19.32
C THR A 232 4.45 6.59 19.93
N VAL A 233 5.47 6.57 20.76
CA VAL A 233 6.06 7.80 21.34
C VAL A 233 6.63 8.69 20.24
N LEU A 234 7.48 8.14 19.36
CA LEU A 234 8.09 8.91 18.27
C LEU A 234 7.04 9.44 17.29
N LEU A 235 5.98 8.66 17.01
CA LEU A 235 4.86 9.12 16.18
C LEU A 235 4.17 10.33 16.84
N SER A 236 3.97 10.32 18.14
CA SER A 236 3.35 11.44 18.89
C SER A 236 4.21 12.71 18.82
N GLU A 237 5.54 12.57 18.84
CA GLU A 237 6.48 13.69 18.69
C GLU A 237 6.44 14.30 17.28
N LEU A 238 6.14 13.51 16.26
CA LEU A 238 6.14 13.89 14.85
C LEU A 238 4.74 14.13 14.28
N GLN A 239 3.68 14.01 15.08
CA GLN A 239 2.29 14.02 14.60
C GLN A 239 1.92 15.25 13.79
N GLU A 240 2.49 16.42 14.11
CA GLU A 240 2.21 17.68 13.42
C GLU A 240 2.79 17.75 11.99
N GLU A 241 3.75 16.86 11.67
CA GLU A 241 4.35 16.79 10.34
C GLU A 241 3.50 15.99 9.35
N PHE A 242 2.67 15.05 9.86
CA PHE A 242 1.78 14.26 9.01
C PHE A 242 0.68 15.12 8.40
N GLY A 243 0.53 15.02 7.07
CA GLY A 243 -0.34 15.91 6.29
C GLY A 243 0.25 17.29 6.01
N ARG A 244 1.48 17.58 6.47
CA ARG A 244 2.26 18.79 6.15
C ARG A 244 3.49 18.44 5.32
N GLN A 245 4.55 17.99 5.97
CA GLN A 245 5.78 17.54 5.32
C GLN A 245 5.77 16.03 5.05
N PHE A 246 5.05 15.26 5.86
CA PHE A 246 5.00 13.81 5.76
C PHE A 246 3.66 13.36 5.16
N ILE A 247 3.73 12.66 4.05
CA ILE A 247 2.58 12.09 3.33
C ILE A 247 2.69 10.58 3.40
N ILE A 248 1.90 9.98 4.30
CA ILE A 248 1.89 8.53 4.50
C ILE A 248 0.79 7.88 3.65
N PHE A 249 1.11 6.74 3.05
CA PHE A 249 0.19 5.92 2.26
C PHE A 249 -0.13 4.60 2.96
N PRO A 250 -1.28 3.98 2.63
CA PRO A 250 -1.67 2.73 3.26
C PRO A 250 -0.88 1.54 2.71
N ASN A 251 -0.30 0.74 3.59
CA ASN A 251 0.23 -0.59 3.26
C ASN A 251 -0.14 -1.60 4.37
N PRO A 252 -1.25 -2.35 4.20
CA PRO A 252 -1.63 -3.38 5.15
C PRO A 252 -0.96 -4.74 4.87
N MET A 253 -0.13 -4.84 3.82
CA MET A 253 0.42 -6.11 3.34
C MET A 253 1.72 -6.50 4.04
N TYR A 254 2.56 -5.52 4.34
CA TYR A 254 3.86 -5.70 5.00
C TYR A 254 4.40 -4.35 5.50
N GLY A 255 5.43 -4.38 6.32
CA GLY A 255 6.10 -3.16 6.78
C GLY A 255 6.92 -3.34 8.05
N SER A 256 7.69 -2.33 8.43
CA SER A 256 8.48 -2.36 9.66
C SER A 256 7.63 -2.44 10.94
N TRP A 257 6.32 -2.20 10.84
CA TRP A 257 5.38 -2.38 11.95
C TRP A 257 5.31 -3.83 12.42
N GLU A 258 5.48 -4.81 11.53
CA GLU A 258 5.53 -6.22 11.91
C GLU A 258 6.66 -6.54 12.88
N SER A 259 7.79 -5.83 12.80
CA SER A 259 8.91 -6.04 13.72
C SER A 259 8.53 -5.67 15.15
N GLY A 260 7.60 -4.74 15.37
CA GLY A 260 7.01 -4.45 16.67
C GLY A 260 6.25 -5.65 17.22
N VAL A 261 5.37 -6.25 16.39
CA VAL A 261 4.62 -7.47 16.74
C VAL A 261 5.55 -8.63 17.10
N TYR A 262 6.67 -8.77 16.36
CA TYR A 262 7.65 -9.86 16.57
C TYR A 262 8.76 -9.49 17.55
N LYS A 263 8.67 -8.34 18.21
CA LYS A 263 9.66 -7.85 19.20
C LYS A 263 11.10 -7.78 18.65
N GLY A 264 11.22 -7.48 17.36
CA GLY A 264 12.49 -7.36 16.68
C GLY A 264 13.15 -8.68 16.24
N ASP A 265 12.54 -9.84 16.56
CA ASP A 265 13.09 -11.15 16.26
C ASP A 265 12.84 -11.57 14.80
N LYS A 266 13.81 -12.30 14.23
CA LYS A 266 13.62 -13.00 12.97
C LYS A 266 12.98 -14.36 13.25
N LEU A 267 11.65 -14.39 13.14
CA LEU A 267 10.88 -15.60 13.43
C LEU A 267 10.59 -16.39 12.15
N ASP A 268 10.53 -17.72 12.26
CA ASP A 268 9.96 -18.58 11.23
C ASP A 268 8.44 -18.43 11.14
N ALA A 269 7.83 -19.01 10.12
CA ALA A 269 6.40 -18.88 9.84
C ALA A 269 5.51 -19.33 11.02
N SER A 270 5.88 -20.43 11.68
CA SER A 270 5.13 -20.96 12.83
C SER A 270 5.10 -19.96 14.00
N HIS A 271 6.26 -19.40 14.33
CA HIS A 271 6.38 -18.41 15.38
C HIS A 271 5.68 -17.09 15.02
N GLN A 272 5.80 -16.63 13.76
CA GLN A 272 5.08 -15.45 13.30
C GLN A 272 3.57 -15.60 13.45
N LEU A 273 3.00 -16.72 13.02
CA LEU A 273 1.57 -17.02 13.19
C LEU A 273 1.13 -16.96 14.64
N LYS A 274 1.96 -17.49 15.54
CA LYS A 274 1.70 -17.46 17.00
C LYS A 274 1.75 -16.06 17.59
N GLU A 275 2.78 -15.28 17.25
CA GLU A 275 2.91 -13.90 17.77
C GLU A 275 1.83 -12.98 17.20
N ARG A 276 1.45 -13.07 15.92
CA ARG A 276 0.31 -12.34 15.35
C ARG A 276 -0.97 -12.58 16.16
N ARG A 277 -1.29 -13.85 16.46
CA ARG A 277 -2.50 -14.19 17.25
C ARG A 277 -2.45 -13.66 18.67
N LYS A 278 -1.28 -13.67 19.32
CA LYS A 278 -1.11 -13.13 20.66
C LYS A 278 -1.25 -11.60 20.71
N ALA A 279 -0.84 -10.91 19.64
CA ALA A 279 -0.92 -9.47 19.54
C ALA A 279 -2.36 -8.95 19.34
N LEU A 280 -3.31 -9.83 18.99
CA LEU A 280 -4.71 -9.44 18.88
C LEU A 280 -5.31 -9.15 20.26
N GLU A 281 -5.97 -8.01 20.38
CA GLU A 281 -6.75 -7.64 21.56
C GLU A 281 -8.22 -8.04 21.36
N SER A 282 -8.72 -8.89 22.25
CA SER A 282 -10.12 -9.30 22.27
C SER A 282 -10.88 -8.58 23.38
N PHE A 283 -12.16 -8.27 23.15
CA PHE A 283 -13.04 -7.72 24.18
C PHE A 283 -13.35 -8.75 25.28
N GLU A 284 -13.18 -10.04 25.00
CA GLU A 284 -13.23 -11.13 25.97
C GLU A 284 -11.82 -11.74 26.10
N LYS A 285 -11.23 -11.67 27.29
CA LYS A 285 -9.96 -12.34 27.63
C LYS A 285 -10.22 -13.52 28.53
#